data_e961dbc386ee55d1b09510b8105da58c
#
_entry.id   e961dbc386ee55d1b09510b8105da58c
#
_cell.length_a   1.000
_cell.length_b   1.000
_cell.length_c   1.000
_cell.angle_alpha   90.00
_cell.angle_beta   90.00
_cell.angle_gamma   90.00
#
_symmetry.space_group_name_H-M   'P 1'
#
loop_
_entity.id
_entity.type
_entity.pdbx_description
1 polymer ?
#
loop_
_entity_poly.entity_id
_entity_poly.type
_entity_poly.pdbx_seq_one_letter_code
_entity_poly.pdbx_strand_id
1 'polypeptide(L)'
;MNLQEYEKVQNFTYLEYCDYLQKKYGIGLSDYMTKSWNKNNKVTRTKEGLLAHHKFEDHAILLSTREFAMQNPFEWQLAKNIVYCDYLEHLLLHILICEYPSNDKNVLEFVGIGGVVNFIVPELNDYYSGWETNQNWRKTCHDLIKNDKDVYFILIKRFKAFLNKCSLDTNVLYSSFNEKYGLWSKQQNESLFNEIAAL
;
A
#
# COMPACT_ATOMS: atom_id res chain seq x y z
N MET A 1 -10.32 -4.10 4.01
CA MET A 1 -10.73 -3.22 5.16
C MET A 1 -12.02 -2.54 4.82
N ASN A 2 -13.09 -2.75 5.62
CA ASN A 2 -14.37 -2.05 5.49
C ASN A 2 -14.42 -0.80 6.40
N LEU A 3 -15.52 -0.03 6.30
CA LEU A 3 -15.68 1.23 7.06
C LEU A 3 -15.62 1.02 8.58
N GLN A 4 -16.27 -0.02 9.11
CA GLN A 4 -16.26 -0.31 10.56
C GLN A 4 -14.85 -0.62 11.07
N GLU A 5 -14.05 -1.32 10.27
CA GLU A 5 -12.66 -1.59 10.60
C GLU A 5 -11.81 -0.32 10.53
N TYR A 6 -12.01 0.52 9.49
CA TYR A 6 -11.33 1.80 9.39
C TYR A 6 -11.60 2.69 10.61
N GLU A 7 -12.85 2.85 11.02
CA GLU A 7 -13.24 3.63 12.19
C GLU A 7 -12.53 3.18 13.47
N LYS A 8 -12.30 1.86 13.60
CA LYS A 8 -11.57 1.29 14.74
C LYS A 8 -10.07 1.64 14.74
N VAL A 9 -9.45 1.68 13.56
CA VAL A 9 -7.98 1.78 13.43
C VAL A 9 -7.47 3.15 12.97
N GLN A 10 -8.35 4.08 12.58
CA GLN A 10 -7.99 5.36 11.97
C GLN A 10 -7.04 6.23 12.81
N ASN A 11 -7.03 6.06 14.13
CA ASN A 11 -6.19 6.79 15.07
C ASN A 11 -4.97 5.99 15.56
N PHE A 12 -4.71 4.81 15.01
CA PHE A 12 -3.53 4.03 15.36
C PHE A 12 -2.28 4.69 14.81
N THR A 13 -1.19 4.56 15.55
CA THR A 13 0.15 4.79 15.01
C THR A 13 0.49 3.69 13.99
N TYR A 14 1.51 3.91 13.18
CA TYR A 14 1.97 2.91 12.21
C TYR A 14 2.28 1.55 12.85
N LEU A 15 3.02 1.56 13.98
CA LEU A 15 3.39 0.30 14.65
C LEU A 15 2.19 -0.39 15.31
N GLU A 16 1.27 0.35 15.93
CA GLU A 16 0.02 -0.22 16.46
C GLU A 16 -0.81 -0.87 15.36
N TYR A 17 -0.84 -0.25 14.17
CA TYR A 17 -1.55 -0.81 13.04
C TYR A 17 -0.85 -2.06 12.46
N CYS A 18 0.47 -2.08 12.38
CA CYS A 18 1.23 -3.29 12.06
C CYS A 18 0.91 -4.44 13.03
N ASP A 19 0.89 -4.16 14.34
CA ASP A 19 0.60 -5.17 15.37
C ASP A 19 -0.87 -5.64 15.29
N TYR A 20 -1.80 -4.75 14.96
CA TYR A 20 -3.20 -5.12 14.70
C TYR A 20 -3.32 -6.08 13.51
N LEU A 21 -2.66 -5.79 12.40
CA LEU A 21 -2.68 -6.63 11.20
C LEU A 21 -1.98 -7.98 11.43
N GLN A 22 -0.88 -8.00 12.21
CA GLN A 22 -0.24 -9.26 12.61
C GLN A 22 -1.13 -10.12 13.53
N LYS A 23 -1.97 -9.51 14.37
CA LYS A 23 -3.00 -10.24 15.13
C LYS A 23 -4.12 -10.76 14.24
N LYS A 24 -4.49 -10.00 13.20
CA LYS A 24 -5.56 -10.35 12.25
C LYS A 24 -5.15 -11.48 11.29
N TYR A 25 -3.95 -11.42 10.73
CA TYR A 25 -3.51 -12.29 9.64
C TYR A 25 -2.33 -13.20 9.96
N GLY A 26 -1.72 -13.03 11.13
CA GLY A 26 -0.46 -13.68 11.49
C GLY A 26 0.77 -12.93 10.98
N ILE A 27 1.94 -13.37 11.44
CA ILE A 27 3.24 -12.90 10.94
C ILE A 27 3.56 -13.53 9.57
N GLY A 28 4.66 -13.11 8.94
CA GLY A 28 5.14 -13.70 7.68
C GLY A 28 5.22 -15.23 7.74
N LEU A 29 4.75 -15.92 6.70
CA LEU A 29 4.86 -17.39 6.59
C LEU A 29 6.33 -17.84 6.44
N SER A 30 7.20 -16.93 6.04
CA SER A 30 8.65 -17.12 5.93
C SER A 30 9.32 -15.75 5.91
N ASP A 31 10.65 -15.73 6.02
CA ASP A 31 11.44 -14.54 5.71
C ASP A 31 11.14 -14.08 4.28
N TYR A 32 11.08 -12.76 4.05
CA TYR A 32 10.75 -12.21 2.74
C TYR A 32 11.85 -12.51 1.72
N MET A 33 13.10 -12.37 2.12
CA MET A 33 14.25 -12.78 1.31
C MET A 33 15.00 -13.95 1.93
N THR A 34 15.61 -14.76 1.08
CA THR A 34 16.55 -15.81 1.49
C THR A 34 17.88 -15.17 1.92
N LYS A 35 18.76 -15.95 2.56
CA LYS A 35 20.12 -15.49 2.94
C LYS A 35 20.96 -15.04 1.73
N SER A 36 20.61 -15.47 0.52
CA SER A 36 21.22 -15.01 -0.73
C SER A 36 20.54 -13.79 -1.36
N TRP A 37 19.64 -13.14 -0.61
CA TRP A 37 18.89 -11.95 -1.05
C TRP A 37 18.00 -12.18 -2.28
N ASN A 38 17.48 -13.40 -2.45
CA ASN A 38 16.45 -13.68 -3.44
C ASN A 38 15.08 -13.67 -2.75
N LYS A 39 14.05 -13.17 -3.44
CA LYS A 39 12.68 -13.21 -2.93
C LYS A 39 12.25 -14.64 -2.60
N ASN A 40 11.73 -14.85 -1.41
CA ASN A 40 11.21 -16.14 -0.98
C ASN A 40 9.70 -16.24 -1.29
N ASN A 41 9.34 -17.03 -2.30
CA ASN A 41 7.95 -17.16 -2.72
C ASN A 41 7.02 -17.75 -1.63
N LYS A 42 7.57 -18.39 -0.59
CA LYS A 42 6.79 -18.90 0.55
C LYS A 42 6.12 -17.80 1.37
N VAL A 43 6.61 -16.54 1.30
CA VAL A 43 6.00 -15.39 1.97
C VAL A 43 4.66 -14.99 1.33
N THR A 44 4.38 -15.44 0.11
CA THR A 44 3.24 -14.96 -0.69
C THR A 44 1.91 -15.51 -0.19
N ARG A 45 0.92 -14.64 0.05
CA ARG A 45 -0.47 -14.98 0.41
C ARG A 45 -1.50 -14.38 -0.56
N THR A 46 -1.10 -14.10 -1.79
CA THR A 46 -1.99 -13.50 -2.80
C THR A 46 -3.15 -14.42 -3.22
N LYS A 47 -3.06 -15.73 -2.96
CA LYS A 47 -4.19 -16.66 -3.09
C LYS A 47 -5.32 -16.39 -2.09
N GLU A 48 -5.01 -15.69 -1.00
CA GLU A 48 -5.95 -15.25 0.02
C GLU A 48 -6.30 -13.75 -0.16
N GLY A 49 -5.80 -13.12 -1.22
CA GLY A 49 -5.99 -11.68 -1.49
C GLY A 49 -5.07 -10.76 -0.67
N LEU A 50 -4.06 -11.31 0.01
CA LEU A 50 -3.19 -10.56 0.90
C LEU A 50 -1.84 -10.25 0.28
N LEU A 51 -1.38 -9.02 0.50
CA LEU A 51 -0.06 -8.51 0.14
C LEU A 51 0.87 -8.59 1.36
N ALA A 52 2.17 -8.69 1.11
CA ALA A 52 3.18 -8.66 2.16
C ALA A 52 3.84 -7.28 2.21
N HIS A 53 3.86 -6.67 3.39
CA HIS A 53 4.44 -5.37 3.68
C HIS A 53 5.53 -5.52 4.76
N HIS A 54 6.65 -4.79 4.63
CA HIS A 54 7.72 -4.82 5.64
C HIS A 54 7.45 -3.82 6.75
N LYS A 55 7.51 -4.27 8.00
CA LYS A 55 7.30 -3.42 9.19
C LYS A 55 8.30 -2.27 9.30
N PHE A 56 9.43 -2.32 8.58
CA PHE A 56 10.47 -1.29 8.56
C PHE A 56 10.41 -0.38 7.31
N GLU A 57 9.30 -0.35 6.58
CA GLU A 57 9.12 0.59 5.47
C GLU A 57 8.95 2.06 5.93
N ASP A 58 8.80 2.29 7.24
CA ASP A 58 8.89 3.62 7.86
C ASP A 58 10.35 4.10 8.05
N HIS A 59 11.35 3.23 7.86
CA HIS A 59 12.79 3.54 7.95
C HIS A 59 13.46 3.65 6.59
N ALA A 60 13.08 2.81 5.61
CA ALA A 60 13.70 2.77 4.29
C ALA A 60 12.71 2.35 3.20
N ILE A 61 12.96 2.81 1.97
CA ILE A 61 12.13 2.51 0.80
C ILE A 61 12.50 1.17 0.15
N LEU A 62 11.56 0.59 -0.62
CA LEU A 62 11.79 -0.52 -1.55
C LEU A 62 12.43 -1.77 -0.92
N LEU A 63 12.11 -2.10 0.34
CA LEU A 63 12.64 -3.26 1.05
C LEU A 63 12.29 -4.61 0.38
N SER A 64 11.35 -4.61 -0.56
CA SER A 64 11.00 -5.74 -1.41
C SER A 64 11.93 -5.93 -2.63
N THR A 65 12.81 -4.95 -2.92
CA THR A 65 13.74 -4.95 -4.03
C THR A 65 15.15 -5.26 -3.53
N ARG A 66 15.82 -6.23 -4.13
CA ARG A 66 17.10 -6.77 -3.65
C ARG A 66 18.15 -5.69 -3.39
N GLU A 67 18.34 -4.77 -4.34
CA GLU A 67 19.37 -3.74 -4.32
C GLU A 67 19.19 -2.78 -3.13
N PHE A 68 17.95 -2.47 -2.78
CA PHE A 68 17.62 -1.62 -1.63
C PHE A 68 17.64 -2.42 -0.32
N ALA A 69 17.11 -3.64 -0.34
CA ALA A 69 17.09 -4.51 0.84
C ALA A 69 18.52 -4.80 1.36
N MET A 70 19.49 -5.02 0.46
CA MET A 70 20.89 -5.28 0.82
C MET A 70 21.61 -4.09 1.50
N GLN A 71 21.06 -2.89 1.41
CA GLN A 71 21.59 -1.70 2.07
C GLN A 71 21.11 -1.56 3.51
N ASN A 72 20.24 -2.48 3.97
CA ASN A 72 19.58 -2.46 5.26
C ASN A 72 19.83 -3.78 6.01
N PRO A 73 19.61 -3.82 7.35
CA PRO A 73 19.79 -5.04 8.14
C PRO A 73 18.92 -6.19 7.62
N PHE A 74 19.50 -7.39 7.53
CA PHE A 74 18.75 -8.59 7.08
C PHE A 74 17.58 -8.92 8.03
N GLU A 75 17.66 -8.51 9.29
CA GLU A 75 16.61 -8.66 10.29
C GLU A 75 15.26 -8.08 9.81
N TRP A 76 15.28 -7.05 8.96
CA TRP A 76 14.06 -6.45 8.42
C TRP A 76 13.31 -7.37 7.45
N GLN A 77 14.00 -8.39 6.93
CA GLN A 77 13.45 -9.41 6.04
C GLN A 77 12.85 -10.62 6.78
N LEU A 78 13.02 -10.71 8.11
CA LEU A 78 12.55 -11.86 8.88
C LEU A 78 11.02 -11.92 8.92
N ALA A 79 10.47 -13.13 8.97
CA ALA A 79 9.03 -13.39 9.03
C ALA A 79 8.28 -12.57 10.09
N LYS A 80 8.87 -12.38 11.28
CA LYS A 80 8.29 -11.58 12.36
C LYS A 80 8.11 -10.10 12.02
N ASN A 81 8.81 -9.60 11.00
CA ASN A 81 8.79 -8.22 10.53
C ASN A 81 7.99 -8.06 9.22
N ILE A 82 7.26 -9.09 8.82
CA ILE A 82 6.34 -9.04 7.69
C ILE A 82 4.90 -8.92 8.21
N VAL A 83 4.15 -8.02 7.60
CA VAL A 83 2.75 -7.74 7.86
C VAL A 83 1.95 -8.11 6.61
N TYR A 84 0.85 -8.84 6.77
CA TYR A 84 -0.10 -9.08 5.67
C TYR A 84 -1.22 -8.06 5.71
N CYS A 85 -1.67 -7.64 4.53
CA CYS A 85 -2.70 -6.62 4.37
C CYS A 85 -3.44 -6.77 3.04
N ASP A 86 -4.70 -6.33 2.96
CA ASP A 86 -5.37 -6.05 1.69
C ASP A 86 -4.88 -4.72 1.08
N TYR A 87 -5.36 -4.33 -0.09
CA TYR A 87 -4.94 -3.08 -0.74
C TYR A 87 -5.32 -1.81 0.04
N LEU A 88 -6.47 -1.76 0.70
CA LEU A 88 -6.90 -0.59 1.49
C LEU A 88 -6.13 -0.50 2.80
N GLU A 89 -5.86 -1.64 3.44
CA GLU A 89 -4.97 -1.72 4.61
C GLU A 89 -3.54 -1.31 4.25
N HIS A 90 -3.06 -1.73 3.07
CA HIS A 90 -1.73 -1.35 2.56
C HIS A 90 -1.65 0.17 2.31
N LEU A 91 -2.72 0.76 1.75
CA LEU A 91 -2.82 2.20 1.57
C LEU A 91 -2.75 2.94 2.92
N LEU A 92 -3.50 2.48 3.93
CA LEU A 92 -3.45 3.08 5.27
C LEU A 92 -2.07 2.96 5.92
N LEU A 93 -1.39 1.79 5.81
CA LEU A 93 -0.01 1.63 6.30
C LEU A 93 0.91 2.71 5.72
N HIS A 94 0.89 2.92 4.41
CA HIS A 94 1.74 3.92 3.77
C HIS A 94 1.34 5.37 4.10
N ILE A 95 0.05 5.67 4.29
CA ILE A 95 -0.41 6.98 4.77
C ILE A 95 0.12 7.25 6.18
N LEU A 96 0.05 6.27 7.08
CA LEU A 96 0.58 6.40 8.45
C LEU A 96 2.09 6.62 8.47
N ILE A 97 2.85 5.96 7.57
CA ILE A 97 4.28 6.22 7.40
C ILE A 97 4.53 7.67 6.94
N CYS A 98 3.72 8.18 6.01
CA CYS A 98 3.84 9.58 5.55
C CYS A 98 3.57 10.57 6.66
N GLU A 99 2.51 10.33 7.46
CA GLU A 99 2.10 11.23 8.54
C GLU A 99 3.09 11.23 9.73
N TYR A 100 3.68 10.06 10.02
CA TYR A 100 4.54 9.81 11.19
C TYR A 100 5.72 8.90 10.83
N PRO A 101 6.65 9.36 9.98
CA PRO A 101 7.82 8.57 9.62
C PRO A 101 8.70 8.33 10.85
N SER A 102 9.45 7.22 10.85
CA SER A 102 10.42 6.94 11.90
C SER A 102 11.48 8.06 12.02
N ASN A 103 11.86 8.39 13.25
CA ASN A 103 12.97 9.32 13.48
C ASN A 103 14.32 8.76 13.02
N ASP A 104 14.43 7.43 12.99
CA ASP A 104 15.65 6.70 12.58
C ASP A 104 15.67 6.36 11.08
N LYS A 105 14.74 6.93 10.31
CA LYS A 105 14.71 6.72 8.85
C LYS A 105 15.95 7.29 8.18
N ASN A 106 16.28 6.74 7.01
CA ASN A 106 17.26 7.37 6.12
C ASN A 106 16.79 8.80 5.78
N VAL A 107 17.59 9.80 6.15
CA VAL A 107 17.24 11.23 5.99
C VAL A 107 17.06 11.65 4.54
N LEU A 108 17.66 10.92 3.60
CA LEU A 108 17.57 11.17 2.17
C LEU A 108 16.34 10.53 1.51
N GLU A 109 15.58 9.70 2.25
CA GLU A 109 14.45 8.98 1.73
C GLU A 109 13.10 9.58 2.16
N PHE A 110 12.19 9.72 1.20
CA PHE A 110 10.80 10.05 1.44
C PHE A 110 9.99 8.76 1.60
N VAL A 111 10.03 8.20 2.82
CA VAL A 111 9.32 6.94 3.13
C VAL A 111 7.80 7.11 3.03
N GLY A 112 7.10 6.06 2.63
CA GLY A 112 5.64 6.02 2.52
C GLY A 112 5.10 6.55 1.19
N ILE A 113 5.45 7.77 0.79
CA ILE A 113 4.89 8.44 -0.41
C ILE A 113 5.05 7.59 -1.67
N GLY A 114 6.24 7.06 -1.92
CA GLY A 114 6.51 6.25 -3.11
C GLY A 114 5.59 5.02 -3.22
N GLY A 115 5.29 4.38 -2.10
CA GLY A 115 4.34 3.25 -2.05
C GLY A 115 2.93 3.70 -2.44
N VAL A 116 2.46 4.83 -1.91
CA VAL A 116 1.14 5.39 -2.24
C VAL A 116 1.06 5.74 -3.73
N VAL A 117 1.96 6.62 -4.21
CA VAL A 117 1.77 7.27 -5.53
C VAL A 117 2.24 6.43 -6.71
N ASN A 118 3.20 5.52 -6.52
CA ASN A 118 3.76 4.73 -7.62
C ASN A 118 3.16 3.33 -7.75
N PHE A 119 2.51 2.81 -6.68
CA PHE A 119 2.03 1.42 -6.65
C PHE A 119 0.57 1.30 -6.23
N ILE A 120 0.17 1.81 -5.06
CA ILE A 120 -1.13 1.48 -4.49
C ILE A 120 -2.23 2.32 -5.11
N VAL A 121 -2.09 3.65 -5.20
CA VAL A 121 -3.09 4.53 -5.82
C VAL A 121 -3.30 4.21 -7.31
N PRO A 122 -2.25 4.01 -8.15
CA PRO A 122 -2.46 3.57 -9.53
C PRO A 122 -3.25 2.26 -9.64
N GLU A 123 -2.97 1.28 -8.80
CA GLU A 123 -3.69 -0.01 -8.78
C GLU A 123 -5.17 0.16 -8.40
N LEU A 124 -5.44 0.95 -7.35
CA LEU A 124 -6.80 1.19 -6.86
C LEU A 124 -7.61 2.07 -7.82
N ASN A 125 -6.97 3.06 -8.45
CA ASN A 125 -7.60 3.87 -9.49
C ASN A 125 -8.01 3.01 -10.70
N ASP A 126 -7.14 2.12 -11.15
CA ASP A 126 -7.46 1.18 -12.22
C ASP A 126 -8.65 0.31 -11.82
N TYR A 127 -8.60 -0.30 -10.64
CA TYR A 127 -9.65 -1.18 -10.17
C TYR A 127 -11.00 -0.46 -10.02
N TYR A 128 -11.03 0.66 -9.30
CA TYR A 128 -12.29 1.40 -9.04
C TYR A 128 -12.81 2.18 -10.25
N SER A 129 -12.03 2.29 -11.31
CA SER A 129 -12.49 2.76 -12.63
C SER A 129 -13.10 1.64 -13.48
N GLY A 130 -13.14 0.41 -12.98
CA GLY A 130 -13.74 -0.73 -13.67
C GLY A 130 -12.78 -1.54 -14.55
N TRP A 131 -11.46 -1.32 -14.42
CA TRP A 131 -10.52 -2.17 -15.13
C TRP A 131 -10.45 -3.57 -14.50
N GLU A 132 -10.54 -4.59 -15.36
CA GLU A 132 -10.41 -5.99 -14.98
C GLU A 132 -9.05 -6.56 -15.38
N THR A 133 -8.31 -7.03 -14.40
CA THR A 133 -7.03 -7.70 -14.64
C THR A 133 -7.21 -9.13 -15.12
N ASN A 134 -6.29 -9.62 -15.96
CA ASN A 134 -6.22 -11.03 -16.35
C ASN A 134 -5.43 -11.91 -15.35
N GLN A 135 -4.82 -11.30 -14.34
CA GLN A 135 -4.00 -12.02 -13.35
C GLN A 135 -4.86 -12.51 -12.18
N ASN A 136 -4.99 -13.82 -12.00
CA ASN A 136 -5.86 -14.41 -10.97
C ASN A 136 -5.55 -13.92 -9.54
N TRP A 137 -4.28 -13.76 -9.21
CA TRP A 137 -3.91 -13.29 -7.88
C TRP A 137 -4.38 -11.84 -7.62
N ARG A 138 -4.33 -10.97 -8.65
CA ARG A 138 -4.85 -9.60 -8.57
C ARG A 138 -6.37 -9.58 -8.39
N LYS A 139 -7.08 -10.41 -9.17
CA LYS A 139 -8.54 -10.57 -9.00
C LYS A 139 -8.90 -10.92 -7.57
N THR A 140 -8.19 -11.91 -6.98
CA THR A 140 -8.42 -12.29 -5.59
C THR A 140 -8.17 -11.13 -4.62
N CYS A 141 -7.12 -10.32 -4.84
CA CYS A 141 -6.86 -9.13 -4.01
C CYS A 141 -7.95 -8.06 -4.19
N HIS A 142 -8.42 -7.83 -5.42
CA HIS A 142 -9.51 -6.88 -5.71
C HIS A 142 -10.84 -7.33 -5.10
N ASP A 143 -11.13 -8.64 -5.10
CA ASP A 143 -12.37 -9.20 -4.53
C ASP A 143 -12.54 -8.90 -3.03
N LEU A 144 -11.43 -8.77 -2.29
CA LEU A 144 -11.47 -8.42 -0.86
C LEU A 144 -11.95 -7.00 -0.60
N ILE A 145 -11.78 -6.10 -1.56
CA ILE A 145 -12.04 -4.66 -1.40
C ILE A 145 -13.17 -4.15 -2.30
N LYS A 146 -13.86 -5.06 -3.01
CA LYS A 146 -14.83 -4.68 -4.05
C LYS A 146 -15.99 -3.81 -3.58
N ASN A 147 -16.38 -3.92 -2.31
CA ASN A 147 -17.50 -3.20 -1.73
C ASN A 147 -17.08 -1.99 -0.88
N ASP A 148 -15.78 -1.68 -0.82
CA ASP A 148 -15.20 -0.72 0.11
C ASP A 148 -14.61 0.52 -0.60
N LYS A 149 -15.22 0.94 -1.72
CA LYS A 149 -14.83 2.15 -2.46
C LYS A 149 -14.95 3.42 -1.62
N ASP A 150 -15.90 3.45 -0.71
CA ASP A 150 -16.08 4.54 0.25
C ASP A 150 -14.87 4.68 1.18
N VAL A 151 -14.32 3.57 1.66
CA VAL A 151 -13.08 3.57 2.46
C VAL A 151 -11.91 4.07 1.63
N TYR A 152 -11.81 3.67 0.35
CA TYR A 152 -10.81 4.21 -0.56
C TYR A 152 -10.87 5.74 -0.62
N PHE A 153 -12.05 6.32 -0.79
CA PHE A 153 -12.21 7.78 -0.83
C PHE A 153 -11.85 8.45 0.50
N ILE A 154 -12.19 7.85 1.63
CA ILE A 154 -11.77 8.36 2.95
C ILE A 154 -10.24 8.40 3.05
N LEU A 155 -9.56 7.33 2.62
CA LEU A 155 -8.09 7.25 2.64
C LEU A 155 -7.45 8.26 1.68
N ILE A 156 -8.00 8.43 0.48
CA ILE A 156 -7.52 9.44 -0.49
C ILE A 156 -7.70 10.85 0.08
N LYS A 157 -8.85 11.14 0.70
CA LYS A 157 -9.08 12.44 1.36
C LYS A 157 -8.07 12.69 2.48
N ARG A 158 -7.78 11.69 3.30
CA ARG A 158 -6.74 11.75 4.35
C ARG A 158 -5.36 12.04 3.75
N PHE A 159 -4.98 11.33 2.71
CA PHE A 159 -3.69 11.54 2.04
C PHE A 159 -3.61 12.90 1.33
N LYS A 160 -4.71 13.37 0.71
CA LYS A 160 -4.81 14.72 0.13
C LYS A 160 -4.57 15.81 1.17
N ALA A 161 -5.13 15.64 2.39
CA ALA A 161 -4.89 16.57 3.50
C ALA A 161 -3.40 16.57 3.94
N PHE A 162 -2.75 15.40 3.98
CA PHE A 162 -1.31 15.29 4.23
C PHE A 162 -0.49 16.02 3.15
N LEU A 163 -0.78 15.77 1.85
CA LEU A 163 -0.08 16.42 0.75
C LEU A 163 -0.20 17.96 0.83
N ASN A 164 -1.41 18.47 1.07
CA ASN A 164 -1.67 19.91 1.23
C ASN A 164 -0.88 20.49 2.41
N LYS A 165 -0.85 19.81 3.56
CA LYS A 165 -0.07 20.22 4.74
C LYS A 165 1.43 20.33 4.43
N CYS A 166 1.95 19.46 3.56
CA CYS A 166 3.35 19.44 3.15
C CYS A 166 3.63 20.29 1.90
N SER A 167 2.64 21.00 1.35
CA SER A 167 2.74 21.75 0.09
C SER A 167 3.20 20.89 -1.10
N LEU A 168 2.78 19.62 -1.14
CA LEU A 168 3.07 18.68 -2.21
C LEU A 168 1.97 18.67 -3.26
N ASP A 169 2.33 18.26 -4.50
CA ASP A 169 1.39 18.20 -5.62
C ASP A 169 0.34 17.10 -5.40
N THR A 170 -0.95 17.47 -5.44
CA THR A 170 -2.07 16.54 -5.33
C THR A 170 -2.40 15.82 -6.63
N ASN A 171 -1.82 16.19 -7.76
CA ASN A 171 -2.02 15.51 -9.04
C ASN A 171 -1.55 14.04 -9.00
N VAL A 172 -0.69 13.68 -8.06
CA VAL A 172 -0.26 12.29 -7.83
C VAL A 172 -1.41 11.35 -7.46
N LEU A 173 -2.58 11.87 -7.01
CA LEU A 173 -3.77 11.08 -6.69
C LEU A 173 -4.51 10.55 -7.92
N TYR A 174 -4.21 11.09 -9.10
CA TYR A 174 -4.90 10.75 -10.36
C TYR A 174 -4.11 9.78 -11.24
N SER A 175 -3.04 9.19 -10.71
CA SER A 175 -2.23 8.23 -11.46
C SER A 175 -2.96 6.91 -11.70
N SER A 176 -2.69 6.30 -12.85
CA SER A 176 -3.23 5.01 -13.29
C SER A 176 -2.15 4.24 -14.05
N PHE A 177 -2.01 2.93 -13.81
CA PHE A 177 -1.11 2.10 -14.61
C PHE A 177 -1.63 1.91 -16.02
N ASN A 178 -2.95 1.72 -16.19
CA ASN A 178 -3.55 1.44 -17.50
C ASN A 178 -3.63 2.67 -18.37
N GLU A 179 -3.87 3.85 -17.82
CA GLU A 179 -3.76 5.10 -18.55
C GLU A 179 -2.34 5.27 -19.10
N LYS A 180 -1.33 5.06 -18.25
CA LYS A 180 0.09 5.12 -18.65
C LYS A 180 0.45 4.12 -19.73
N TYR A 181 -0.14 2.93 -19.71
CA TYR A 181 0.12 1.86 -20.68
C TYR A 181 -0.92 1.81 -21.80
N GLY A 182 -1.96 2.65 -21.77
CA GLY A 182 -2.99 2.70 -22.80
C GLY A 182 -3.90 1.45 -22.85
N LEU A 183 -4.10 0.76 -21.73
CA LEU A 183 -4.81 -0.51 -21.66
C LEU A 183 -6.33 -0.39 -21.46
N TRP A 184 -6.85 0.79 -21.07
CA TRP A 184 -8.28 1.02 -20.86
C TRP A 184 -8.71 2.47 -21.14
N SER A 185 -10.02 2.74 -21.17
CA SER A 185 -10.52 4.00 -21.67
C SER A 185 -10.26 5.18 -20.73
N LYS A 186 -9.88 6.31 -21.30
CA LYS A 186 -9.77 7.58 -20.60
C LYS A 186 -11.08 7.98 -19.91
N GLN A 187 -12.24 7.65 -20.52
CA GLN A 187 -13.55 7.97 -19.97
C GLN A 187 -13.79 7.32 -18.60
N GLN A 188 -13.39 6.06 -18.40
CA GLN A 188 -13.52 5.37 -17.12
C GLN A 188 -12.63 6.04 -16.07
N ASN A 189 -11.42 6.42 -16.46
CA ASN A 189 -10.49 7.12 -15.58
C ASN A 189 -11.02 8.53 -15.22
N GLU A 190 -11.59 9.26 -16.16
CA GLU A 190 -12.19 10.59 -15.94
C GLU A 190 -13.35 10.56 -14.93
N SER A 191 -14.15 9.51 -14.90
CA SER A 191 -15.23 9.37 -13.91
C SER A 191 -14.68 9.33 -12.49
N LEU A 192 -13.72 8.43 -12.23
CA LEU A 192 -13.07 8.34 -10.92
C LEU A 192 -12.26 9.60 -10.58
N PHE A 193 -11.61 10.20 -11.60
CA PHE A 193 -10.91 11.48 -11.46
C PHE A 193 -11.81 12.57 -10.89
N ASN A 194 -13.02 12.72 -11.44
CA ASN A 194 -13.97 13.71 -10.96
C ASN A 194 -14.47 13.42 -9.53
N GLU A 195 -14.66 12.14 -9.19
CA GLU A 195 -15.01 11.74 -7.83
C GLU A 195 -13.90 12.11 -6.83
N ILE A 196 -12.63 11.84 -7.16
CA ILE A 196 -11.47 12.20 -6.32
C ILE A 196 -11.29 13.73 -6.24
N ALA A 197 -11.53 14.45 -7.33
CA ALA A 197 -11.41 15.90 -7.35
C ALA A 197 -12.43 16.58 -6.40
N ALA A 198 -13.59 15.97 -6.24
CA ALA A 198 -14.67 16.48 -5.36
C ALA A 198 -14.43 16.22 -3.86
N LEU A 199 -13.43 15.39 -3.47
CA LEU A 199 -13.05 15.16 -2.08
C LEU A 199 -12.30 16.36 -1.49
#